data_48a7ab4a97da927a65d8f0fe174c8738
#
_entry.id   48a7ab4a97da927a65d8f0fe174c8738
#
_cell.length_a   1.000
_cell.length_b   1.000
_cell.length_c   1.000
_cell.angle_alpha   90.00
_cell.angle_beta   90.00
_cell.angle_gamma   90.00
#
_symmetry.space_group_name_H-M   'P 1'
#
loop_
_entity.id
_entity.type
_entity.pdbx_description
1 polymer ?
#
loop_
_entity_poly.entity_id
_entity_poly.type
_entity_poly.pdbx_seq_one_letter_code
_entity_poly.pdbx_strand_id
1 'polypeptide(L)'
;MKFEEVLTVYVKIENSIDLKNDNGDSVVMIYFTGNAESKFFEGKVLPGGIDLQVIGRSGSRHTLSARYMLEGKDYTGEACKIFIENNGNIGKNLGGSLFRTYPRIITDSKALDFLNNDLLVGEGYPTQNGVKIIIYRAV
;
A
#
# COMPACT_ATOMS: atom_id res chain seq x y z
N MET A 1 -5.36 18.95 -12.56
CA MET A 1 -4.43 18.05 -11.88
C MET A 1 -4.44 16.71 -12.58
N LYS A 2 -3.28 16.21 -12.91
CA LYS A 2 -3.12 14.88 -13.52
C LYS A 2 -2.41 13.98 -12.53
N PHE A 3 -2.49 12.67 -12.76
CA PHE A 3 -1.84 11.67 -11.92
C PHE A 3 -0.87 10.85 -12.75
N GLU A 4 0.33 10.69 -12.23
CA GLU A 4 1.39 9.88 -12.85
C GLU A 4 1.69 8.70 -11.94
N GLU A 5 1.66 7.48 -12.50
CA GLU A 5 2.02 6.28 -11.77
C GLU A 5 3.50 6.33 -11.40
N VAL A 6 3.80 6.15 -10.12
CA VAL A 6 5.18 6.22 -9.64
C VAL A 6 5.65 4.91 -9.01
N LEU A 7 4.73 4.08 -8.51
CA LEU A 7 5.11 2.84 -7.85
C LEU A 7 3.96 1.84 -7.97
N THR A 8 4.30 0.59 -8.30
CA THR A 8 3.35 -0.51 -8.31
C THR A 8 3.90 -1.62 -7.44
N VAL A 9 3.12 -2.05 -6.46
CA VAL A 9 3.50 -3.09 -5.50
C VAL A 9 2.57 -4.27 -5.64
N TYR A 10 3.15 -5.45 -5.87
CA TYR A 10 2.40 -6.71 -5.93
C TYR A 10 2.52 -7.38 -4.57
N VAL A 11 1.45 -7.36 -3.82
CA VAL A 11 1.37 -7.88 -2.46
C VAL A 11 0.90 -9.32 -2.49
N LYS A 12 1.64 -10.20 -1.79
CA LYS A 12 1.26 -11.59 -1.55
C LYS A 12 0.90 -11.74 -0.08
N ILE A 13 -0.33 -12.16 0.20
CA ILE A 13 -0.78 -12.37 1.58
C ILE A 13 -0.19 -13.65 2.11
N GLU A 14 0.47 -13.57 3.27
CA GLU A 14 1.12 -14.72 3.91
C GLU A 14 0.28 -15.27 5.06
N ASN A 15 -0.23 -14.40 5.93
CA ASN A 15 -0.95 -14.81 7.12
C ASN A 15 -1.86 -13.69 7.58
N SER A 16 -2.86 -14.04 8.38
CA SER A 16 -3.72 -13.05 9.01
C SER A 16 -4.13 -13.50 10.40
N ILE A 17 -4.34 -12.52 11.28
CA ILE A 17 -4.83 -12.71 12.63
C ILE A 17 -6.01 -11.78 12.80
N ASP A 18 -7.12 -12.30 13.30
CA ASP A 18 -8.32 -11.49 13.44
C ASP A 18 -8.89 -11.50 14.85
N LEU A 19 -9.50 -10.39 15.18
CA LEU A 19 -10.35 -10.22 16.35
C LEU A 19 -11.76 -9.94 15.84
N LYS A 20 -12.66 -10.90 16.00
CA LYS A 20 -14.06 -10.73 15.62
C LYS A 20 -14.85 -10.26 16.83
N ASN A 21 -15.58 -9.17 16.67
CA ASN A 21 -16.33 -8.57 17.75
C ASN A 21 -17.75 -8.25 17.28
N ASP A 22 -18.70 -9.05 17.74
CA ASP A 22 -20.11 -8.86 17.34
C ASP A 22 -20.73 -7.61 17.97
N ASN A 23 -20.11 -7.06 19.01
CA ASN A 23 -20.62 -5.93 19.77
C ASN A 23 -19.88 -4.62 19.50
N GLY A 24 -18.97 -4.61 18.55
CA GLY A 24 -18.15 -3.42 18.27
C GLY A 24 -17.32 -3.59 17.01
N ASP A 25 -16.17 -2.94 17.00
CA ASP A 25 -15.25 -3.02 15.87
C ASP A 25 -14.48 -4.33 15.86
N SER A 26 -14.35 -4.91 14.70
CA SER A 26 -13.47 -6.05 14.44
C SER A 26 -12.15 -5.56 13.83
N VAL A 27 -11.08 -6.32 14.03
CA VAL A 27 -9.75 -5.98 13.55
C VAL A 27 -9.13 -7.17 12.85
N VAL A 28 -8.48 -6.94 11.73
CA VAL A 28 -7.70 -7.94 11.01
C VAL A 28 -6.28 -7.40 10.82
N MET A 29 -5.29 -8.20 11.19
CA MET A 29 -3.89 -7.92 10.92
C MET A 29 -3.43 -8.87 9.81
N ILE A 30 -3.08 -8.31 8.66
CA ILE A 30 -2.70 -9.09 7.49
C ILE A 30 -1.22 -8.93 7.25
N TYR A 31 -0.46 -10.03 7.33
CA TYR A 31 0.97 -10.04 7.06
C TYR A 31 1.20 -10.40 5.60
N PHE A 32 2.13 -9.71 4.97
CA PHE A 32 2.36 -9.89 3.54
C PHE A 32 3.83 -9.74 3.17
N THR A 33 4.16 -10.34 2.04
CA THR A 33 5.38 -10.13 1.28
C THR A 33 5.02 -9.55 -0.06
N GLY A 34 5.97 -9.40 -0.93
CA GLY A 34 5.71 -8.91 -2.27
C GLY A 34 6.92 -8.28 -2.91
N ASN A 35 6.67 -7.71 -4.07
CA ASN A 35 7.69 -7.02 -4.82
C ASN A 35 7.11 -5.78 -5.49
N ALA A 36 7.97 -4.82 -5.75
CA ALA A 36 7.62 -3.63 -6.52
C ALA A 36 8.32 -3.69 -7.86
N GLU A 37 7.59 -3.29 -8.88
CA GLU A 37 8.09 -3.24 -10.23
C GLU A 37 7.45 -2.03 -10.91
N SER A 38 8.25 -1.02 -11.23
CA SER A 38 7.74 0.20 -11.82
C SER A 38 8.86 0.90 -12.58
N LYS A 39 8.49 1.95 -13.30
CA LYS A 39 9.43 2.78 -14.07
C LYS A 39 10.55 3.36 -13.19
N PHE A 40 10.25 3.68 -11.94
CA PHE A 40 11.17 4.41 -11.05
C PHE A 40 11.92 3.52 -10.07
N PHE A 41 11.40 2.33 -9.77
CA PHE A 41 11.95 1.50 -8.70
C PHE A 41 11.61 0.02 -8.92
N GLU A 42 12.57 -0.84 -8.57
CA GLU A 42 12.37 -2.28 -8.49
C GLU A 42 12.90 -2.77 -7.15
N GLY A 43 12.16 -3.62 -6.48
CA GLY A 43 12.58 -4.14 -5.19
C GLY A 43 11.60 -5.11 -4.56
N LYS A 44 11.87 -5.44 -3.31
CA LYS A 44 11.11 -6.40 -2.53
C LYS A 44 10.58 -5.78 -1.26
N VAL A 45 9.44 -6.27 -0.82
CA VAL A 45 8.92 -5.97 0.52
C VAL A 45 9.77 -6.72 1.54
N LEU A 46 10.36 -5.98 2.47
CA LEU A 46 11.11 -6.58 3.57
C LEU A 46 10.17 -7.26 4.57
N PRO A 47 10.67 -8.25 5.33
CA PRO A 47 9.86 -8.88 6.38
C PRO A 47 9.27 -7.86 7.36
N GLY A 48 8.04 -8.11 7.79
CA GLY A 48 7.33 -7.22 8.71
C GLY A 48 6.25 -6.37 8.09
N GLY A 49 6.01 -6.51 6.79
CA GLY A 49 4.89 -5.82 6.16
C GLY A 49 3.55 -6.25 6.76
N ILE A 50 2.74 -5.27 7.17
CA ILE A 50 1.47 -5.51 7.83
C ILE A 50 0.42 -4.53 7.36
N ASP A 51 -0.79 -5.03 7.12
CA ASP A 51 -1.98 -4.24 6.87
C ASP A 51 -2.96 -4.46 8.01
N LEU A 52 -3.33 -3.38 8.68
CA LEU A 52 -4.28 -3.37 9.77
C LEU A 52 -5.62 -2.87 9.25
N GLN A 53 -6.64 -3.72 9.30
CA GLN A 53 -7.98 -3.32 8.87
C GLN A 53 -8.92 -3.27 10.06
N VAL A 54 -9.74 -2.22 10.13
CA VAL A 54 -10.77 -2.06 11.14
C VAL A 54 -12.13 -2.06 10.45
N ILE A 55 -12.99 -2.95 10.90
CA ILE A 55 -14.33 -3.14 10.33
C ILE A 55 -15.35 -2.78 11.39
N GLY A 56 -16.15 -1.76 11.13
CA GLY A 56 -17.19 -1.32 12.05
C GLY A 56 -18.29 -2.38 12.20
N ARG A 57 -18.96 -2.36 13.35
CA ARG A 57 -20.00 -3.32 13.72
C ARG A 57 -21.05 -3.55 12.63
N SER A 58 -21.49 -2.48 11.99
CA SER A 58 -22.53 -2.55 10.95
C SER A 58 -21.97 -2.77 9.55
N GLY A 59 -20.64 -2.89 9.41
CA GLY A 59 -19.99 -2.91 8.11
C GLY A 59 -19.97 -1.56 7.42
N SER A 60 -20.43 -0.50 8.08
CA SER A 60 -20.47 0.85 7.50
C SER A 60 -19.11 1.52 7.41
N ARG A 61 -18.14 1.03 8.18
CA ARG A 61 -16.77 1.53 8.19
C ARG A 61 -15.81 0.37 7.96
N HIS A 62 -14.94 0.52 7.00
CA HIS A 62 -13.89 -0.46 6.74
C HIS A 62 -12.64 0.31 6.31
N THR A 63 -11.71 0.48 7.24
CA THR A 63 -10.46 1.22 7.01
C THR A 63 -9.30 0.26 6.87
N LEU A 64 -8.23 0.74 6.23
CA LEU A 64 -6.98 0.01 6.17
C LEU A 64 -5.81 0.95 6.52
N SER A 65 -4.78 0.38 7.12
CA SER A 65 -3.54 1.08 7.46
C SER A 65 -2.40 0.08 7.30
N ALA A 66 -1.69 0.18 6.21
CA ALA A 66 -0.57 -0.71 5.92
C ALA A 66 0.75 0.00 6.18
N ARG A 67 1.72 -0.73 6.72
CA ARG A 67 3.09 -0.24 6.90
C ARG A 67 4.05 -1.29 6.42
N TYR A 68 4.95 -0.89 5.54
CA TYR A 68 5.96 -1.80 5.01
C TYR A 68 7.14 -1.04 4.46
N MET A 69 8.24 -1.76 4.29
CA MET A 69 9.49 -1.24 3.77
C MET A 69 9.86 -2.01 2.51
N LEU A 70 10.26 -1.29 1.47
CA LEU A 70 10.80 -1.87 0.26
C LEU A 70 12.30 -1.65 0.23
N GLU A 71 13.02 -2.62 -0.31
CA GLU A 71 14.46 -2.52 -0.57
C GLU A 71 14.73 -2.94 -2.01
N GLY A 72 15.49 -2.15 -2.71
CA GLY A 72 15.82 -2.41 -4.10
C GLY A 72 16.68 -1.32 -4.71
N LYS A 73 16.38 -1.01 -5.97
CA LYS A 73 17.12 -0.02 -6.73
C LYS A 73 16.19 0.98 -7.39
N ASP A 74 16.59 2.25 -7.38
CA ASP A 74 15.90 3.28 -8.13
C ASP A 74 16.31 3.23 -9.62
N TYR A 75 15.70 4.08 -10.44
CA TYR A 75 15.93 4.09 -11.88
C TYR A 75 17.35 4.50 -12.28
N THR A 76 18.15 5.04 -11.35
CA THR A 76 19.57 5.37 -11.59
C THR A 76 20.48 4.18 -11.29
N GLY A 77 19.94 3.09 -10.75
CA GLY A 77 20.69 1.90 -10.36
C GLY A 77 21.22 1.94 -8.93
N GLU A 78 20.93 3.01 -8.18
CA GLU A 78 21.35 3.15 -6.79
C GLU A 78 20.48 2.31 -5.87
N ALA A 79 21.11 1.60 -4.94
CA ALA A 79 20.40 0.87 -3.89
C ALA A 79 19.70 1.83 -2.95
N CYS A 80 18.46 1.52 -2.59
CA CYS A 80 17.68 2.39 -1.71
C CYS A 80 16.58 1.60 -1.01
N LYS A 81 15.98 2.27 -0.03
CA LYS A 81 14.80 1.78 0.68
C LYS A 81 13.65 2.78 0.54
N ILE A 82 12.45 2.25 0.57
CA ILE A 82 11.23 3.05 0.56
C ILE A 82 10.34 2.57 1.69
N PHE A 83 10.04 3.47 2.64
CA PHE A 83 9.03 3.22 3.65
C PHE A 83 7.69 3.72 3.16
N ILE A 84 6.66 2.90 3.33
CA ILE A 84 5.30 3.26 2.93
C ILE A 84 4.37 3.08 4.13
N GLU A 85 3.60 4.14 4.41
CA GLU A 85 2.46 4.08 5.29
C GLU A 85 1.24 4.39 4.42
N ASN A 86 0.38 3.40 4.25
CA ASN A 86 -0.72 3.48 3.30
C ASN A 86 -2.05 3.38 4.03
N ASN A 87 -2.73 4.50 4.18
CA ASN A 87 -4.00 4.59 4.89
C ASN A 87 -5.13 4.88 3.91
N GLY A 88 -6.29 4.31 4.18
CA GLY A 88 -7.44 4.58 3.34
C GLY A 88 -8.67 3.79 3.75
N ASN A 89 -9.60 3.69 2.80
CA ASN A 89 -10.88 3.05 3.02
C ASN A 89 -11.11 1.98 1.97
N ILE A 90 -11.62 0.84 2.43
CA ILE A 90 -12.13 -0.21 1.57
C ILE A 90 -13.59 0.11 1.31
N GLY A 91 -14.00 0.10 0.07
CA GLY A 91 -15.35 0.52 -0.27
C GLY A 91 -15.91 -0.21 -1.47
N LYS A 92 -17.15 0.14 -1.77
CA LYS A 92 -17.88 -0.32 -2.94
C LYS A 92 -17.92 0.81 -3.96
N ASN A 93 -18.16 0.47 -5.23
CA ASN A 93 -18.33 1.46 -6.30
C ASN A 93 -17.09 2.33 -6.55
N LEU A 94 -15.91 1.72 -6.45
CA LEU A 94 -14.63 2.38 -6.70
C LEU A 94 -14.06 2.08 -8.11
N GLY A 95 -14.93 1.77 -9.07
CA GLY A 95 -14.49 1.53 -10.44
C GLY A 95 -13.66 0.27 -10.62
N GLY A 96 -13.93 -0.77 -9.83
CA GLY A 96 -13.19 -2.04 -9.85
C GLY A 96 -12.04 -2.12 -8.86
N SER A 97 -11.62 -1.02 -8.28
CA SER A 97 -10.63 -1.05 -7.21
C SER A 97 -11.27 -1.45 -5.89
N LEU A 98 -10.48 -2.14 -5.04
CA LEU A 98 -10.91 -2.56 -3.71
C LEU A 98 -10.88 -1.40 -2.73
N PHE A 99 -9.93 -0.49 -2.89
CA PHE A 99 -9.72 0.61 -1.97
C PHE A 99 -9.01 1.78 -2.65
N ARG A 100 -9.14 2.93 -2.03
CA ARG A 100 -8.39 4.14 -2.36
C ARG A 100 -7.67 4.62 -1.12
N THR A 101 -6.44 5.08 -1.28
CA THR A 101 -5.57 5.43 -0.18
C THR A 101 -4.86 6.77 -0.42
N TYR A 102 -4.28 7.28 0.65
CA TYR A 102 -3.42 8.46 0.62
C TYR A 102 -2.07 8.06 1.24
N PRO A 103 -1.15 7.50 0.42
CA PRO A 103 0.11 7.01 0.92
C PRO A 103 1.01 8.12 1.42
N ARG A 104 1.78 7.81 2.45
CA ARG A 104 2.92 8.61 2.87
C ARG A 104 4.18 7.80 2.65
N ILE A 105 5.16 8.39 1.97
CA ILE A 105 6.41 7.72 1.64
C ILE A 105 7.58 8.47 2.24
N ILE A 106 8.56 7.71 2.74
CA ILE A 106 9.85 8.20 3.14
C ILE A 106 10.89 7.33 2.44
N THR A 107 11.80 7.96 1.69
CA THR A 107 12.85 7.24 1.00
C THR A 107 14.20 7.95 1.16
N ASP A 108 15.28 7.17 1.17
CA ASP A 108 16.64 7.66 1.18
C ASP A 108 17.22 7.83 -0.23
N SER A 109 16.44 7.53 -1.26
CA SER A 109 16.86 7.74 -2.66
C SER A 109 16.80 9.22 -3.01
N LYS A 110 17.93 9.78 -3.45
CA LYS A 110 17.95 11.15 -3.97
C LYS A 110 17.12 11.28 -5.24
N ALA A 111 17.18 10.28 -6.10
CA ALA A 111 16.43 10.27 -7.35
C ALA A 111 14.91 10.23 -7.13
N LEU A 112 14.46 9.64 -6.01
CA LEU A 112 13.06 9.49 -5.68
C LEU A 112 12.61 10.42 -4.55
N ASP A 113 13.39 11.44 -4.21
CA ASP A 113 13.08 12.32 -3.10
C ASP A 113 11.76 13.08 -3.27
N PHE A 114 11.27 13.22 -4.50
CA PHE A 114 9.95 13.79 -4.76
C PHE A 114 8.83 13.01 -4.08
N LEU A 115 9.02 11.71 -3.84
CA LEU A 115 8.04 10.89 -3.14
C LEU A 115 7.84 11.30 -1.68
N ASN A 116 8.84 11.94 -1.08
CA ASN A 116 8.76 12.40 0.31
C ASN A 116 7.79 13.57 0.49
N ASN A 117 7.51 14.33 -0.57
CA ASN A 117 6.80 15.61 -0.46
C ASN A 117 5.61 15.75 -1.38
N ASP A 118 5.54 14.98 -2.47
CA ASP A 118 4.45 15.11 -3.43
C ASP A 118 3.12 14.59 -2.85
N LEU A 119 2.03 15.13 -3.37
CA LEU A 119 0.71 14.60 -3.06
C LEU A 119 0.56 13.25 -3.76
N LEU A 120 0.36 12.21 -2.96
CA LEU A 120 0.24 10.85 -3.44
C LEU A 120 -1.16 10.30 -3.19
N VAL A 121 -1.64 9.51 -4.13
CA VAL A 121 -2.87 8.74 -3.98
C VAL A 121 -2.60 7.31 -4.43
N GLY A 122 -3.35 6.38 -3.88
CA GLY A 122 -3.19 4.96 -4.22
C GLY A 122 -4.51 4.28 -4.42
N GLU A 123 -4.45 3.16 -5.12
CA GLU A 123 -5.60 2.28 -5.28
C GLU A 123 -5.13 0.83 -5.35
N GLY A 124 -6.01 -0.08 -4.97
CA GLY A 124 -5.70 -1.50 -4.94
C GLY A 124 -6.66 -2.31 -5.79
N TYR A 125 -6.12 -3.31 -6.47
CA TYR A 125 -6.88 -4.24 -7.29
C TYR A 125 -6.61 -5.68 -6.85
N PRO A 126 -7.61 -6.57 -6.90
CA PRO A 126 -7.40 -7.95 -6.54
C PRO A 126 -6.49 -8.66 -7.54
N THR A 127 -5.65 -9.55 -7.03
CA THR A 127 -4.88 -10.48 -7.83
C THR A 127 -5.15 -11.91 -7.35
N GLN A 128 -4.57 -12.89 -8.00
CA GLN A 128 -4.80 -14.29 -7.64
C GLN A 128 -4.42 -14.61 -6.19
N ASN A 129 -3.32 -14.04 -5.67
CA ASN A 129 -2.79 -14.33 -4.32
C ASN A 129 -2.69 -13.12 -3.42
N GLY A 130 -3.28 -12.00 -3.79
CA GLY A 130 -3.18 -10.81 -2.96
C GLY A 130 -3.77 -9.57 -3.63
N VAL A 131 -2.97 -8.52 -3.67
CA VAL A 131 -3.42 -7.20 -4.13
C VAL A 131 -2.31 -6.55 -4.94
N LYS A 132 -2.69 -5.90 -6.02
CA LYS A 132 -1.84 -4.99 -6.77
C LYS A 132 -2.13 -3.57 -6.31
N ILE A 133 -1.14 -2.89 -5.77
CA ILE A 133 -1.28 -1.52 -5.30
C ILE A 133 -0.58 -0.60 -6.29
N ILE A 134 -1.29 0.42 -6.78
CA ILE A 134 -0.73 1.42 -7.66
C ILE A 134 -0.72 2.76 -6.94
N ILE A 135 0.45 3.39 -6.86
CA ILE A 135 0.62 4.70 -6.25
C ILE A 135 0.92 5.71 -7.35
N TYR A 136 0.20 6.81 -7.29
CA TYR A 136 0.31 7.93 -8.24
C TYR A 136 0.72 9.19 -7.51
N ARG A 137 1.45 10.07 -8.21
CA ARG A 137 1.66 11.44 -7.75
C ARG A 137 0.80 12.40 -8.55
N ALA A 138 0.39 13.47 -7.92
CA ALA A 138 -0.28 14.57 -8.59
C ALA A 138 0.76 15.42 -9.35
N VAL A 139 0.46 15.73 -10.59
CA VAL A 139 1.32 16.57 -11.44
C VAL A 139 0.55 17.68 -12.12
#